data_0f96abac3053a203277f5601382f135a
#
_entry.id   0f96abac3053a203277f5601382f135a
#
_cell.length_a   1.000
_cell.length_b   1.000
_cell.length_c   1.000
_cell.angle_alpha   90.00
_cell.angle_beta   90.00
_cell.angle_gamma   90.00
#
_symmetry.space_group_name_H-M   'P 1'
#
loop_
_entity.id
_entity.type
_entity.pdbx_description
1 polymer ?
#
loop_
_entity_poly.entity_id
_entity_poly.type
_entity_poly.pdbx_seq_one_letter_code
_entity_poly.pdbx_strand_id
1 'polypeptide(L)'
;MLLSGCTNTAASASQGQAQPIQEKTITQKVSQPLYQSEVNYEIPVSRVRVLVDRGGYLTQRDKKVLFLGEDLSEEFRIVEEKSKEIVYKGKITRATYDKEMGETVSRGDFSEFTQEGTYYIETDRIGRSYSFMIGNQVYDSMFQALMEQEQHFTYEESATGVRDLGFGMHAMLLALQCHGSVFEENKTLVPQLLASADWMLGRQDQNGSIYEDYEATAVFCGIMAMYYNVFGKYDEKAARAYLEASDKSWKWLEKQNTDSKTEKARFYAAVQRFRTEGDEKYQKVVLDYLEKHEADIMTDRFAFLGTIVYLSTERKTDR
;
A
#
# COMPACT_ATOMS: atom_id res chain seq x y z
N MET A 1 -59.57 -14.02 36.35
CA MET A 1 -59.64 -14.01 37.81
C MET A 1 -58.28 -13.69 38.38
N LEU A 2 -58.19 -12.61 39.14
CA LEU A 2 -57.17 -12.20 40.04
C LEU A 2 -55.91 -11.50 39.46
N LEU A 3 -56.00 -10.22 39.50
CA LEU A 3 -55.03 -9.14 39.67
C LEU A 3 -54.19 -9.34 40.94
N SER A 4 -52.89 -9.04 40.84
CA SER A 4 -52.10 -8.54 41.97
C SER A 4 -50.86 -7.88 41.34
N GLY A 5 -50.68 -6.68 41.35
CA GLY A 5 -50.40 -5.58 42.16
C GLY A 5 -48.88 -5.58 42.53
N CYS A 6 -48.01 -4.97 41.71
CA CYS A 6 -46.63 -4.62 42.13
C CYS A 6 -46.49 -3.11 42.19
N THR A 7 -46.29 -2.66 43.39
CA THR A 7 -46.05 -1.30 43.82
C THR A 7 -44.75 -0.76 43.26
N ASN A 8 -44.84 0.43 42.67
CA ASN A 8 -43.70 1.31 42.34
C ASN A 8 -43.01 1.74 43.64
N THR A 9 -41.73 1.37 43.76
CA THR A 9 -40.81 2.03 44.69
C THR A 9 -39.87 2.89 43.85
N ALA A 10 -40.13 4.17 43.86
CA ALA A 10 -39.24 5.18 43.28
C ALA A 10 -37.94 5.23 44.11
N ALA A 11 -36.86 4.75 43.56
CA ALA A 11 -35.54 5.00 44.10
C ALA A 11 -35.07 6.38 43.60
N SER A 12 -34.95 7.31 44.53
CA SER A 12 -34.38 8.62 44.33
C SER A 12 -32.93 8.51 43.91
N ALA A 13 -32.65 8.85 42.65
CA ALA A 13 -31.29 9.03 42.19
C ALA A 13 -30.73 10.30 42.83
N SER A 14 -29.81 10.16 43.77
CA SER A 14 -28.98 11.24 44.25
C SER A 14 -28.10 11.73 43.12
N GLN A 15 -28.32 12.96 42.70
CA GLN A 15 -27.41 13.72 41.84
C GLN A 15 -26.07 13.89 42.57
N GLY A 16 -25.11 13.04 42.26
CA GLY A 16 -23.71 13.29 42.59
C GLY A 16 -23.20 14.42 41.73
N GLN A 17 -23.07 15.58 42.31
CA GLN A 17 -22.33 16.70 41.72
C GLN A 17 -20.90 16.25 41.48
N ALA A 18 -20.51 16.16 40.21
CA ALA A 18 -19.13 16.01 39.84
C ALA A 18 -18.35 17.24 40.31
N GLN A 19 -17.53 17.06 41.30
CA GLN A 19 -16.56 18.09 41.70
C GLN A 19 -15.54 18.26 40.56
N PRO A 20 -15.19 19.50 40.20
CA PRO A 20 -14.15 19.72 39.22
C PRO A 20 -12.83 19.12 39.71
N ILE A 21 -12.23 18.29 38.89
CA ILE A 21 -10.87 17.77 39.08
C ILE A 21 -9.96 19.02 39.11
N GLN A 22 -9.52 19.41 40.27
CA GLN A 22 -8.44 20.39 40.41
C GLN A 22 -7.18 19.73 39.88
N GLU A 23 -6.75 20.14 38.70
CA GLU A 23 -5.37 19.91 38.23
C GLU A 23 -4.44 20.47 39.32
N LYS A 24 -3.91 19.61 40.15
CA LYS A 24 -2.75 19.93 40.96
C LYS A 24 -1.57 20.14 40.04
N THR A 25 -1.38 21.40 39.64
CA THR A 25 -0.09 21.83 39.10
C THR A 25 0.92 21.56 40.20
N ILE A 26 1.66 20.45 40.07
CA ILE A 26 2.80 20.16 40.93
C ILE A 26 3.89 21.12 40.49
N THR A 27 3.88 22.32 40.98
CA THR A 27 5.01 23.23 40.97
C THR A 27 6.00 22.66 41.98
N GLN A 28 6.87 21.77 41.54
CA GLN A 28 8.08 21.46 42.31
C GLN A 28 8.87 22.78 42.40
N LYS A 29 8.80 23.43 43.52
CA LYS A 29 9.76 24.48 43.90
C LYS A 29 11.11 23.75 44.00
N VAL A 30 11.91 23.83 42.96
CA VAL A 30 13.35 23.49 43.04
C VAL A 30 13.94 24.51 44.00
N SER A 31 14.27 24.11 45.21
CA SER A 31 14.65 25.00 46.29
C SER A 31 16.05 25.55 46.19
N GLN A 32 16.81 25.17 45.19
CA GLN A 32 18.08 25.80 44.76
C GLN A 32 18.27 25.62 43.26
N PRO A 33 18.67 26.66 42.52
CA PRO A 33 19.18 26.49 41.18
C PRO A 33 20.49 25.72 41.30
N LEU A 34 20.42 24.43 41.06
CA LEU A 34 21.55 23.54 41.24
C LEU A 34 22.77 23.90 40.37
N TYR A 35 22.58 24.44 39.22
CA TYR A 35 23.51 25.15 38.34
C TYR A 35 22.68 25.84 37.26
N GLN A 36 23.01 27.04 36.83
CA GLN A 36 22.62 27.48 35.50
C GLN A 36 23.38 26.59 34.53
N SER A 37 22.66 25.74 33.84
CA SER A 37 23.26 25.00 32.75
C SER A 37 23.67 26.03 31.70
N GLU A 38 24.97 26.16 31.47
CA GLU A 38 25.51 26.95 30.36
C GLU A 38 25.28 26.23 29.02
N VAL A 39 24.77 25.02 29.08
CA VAL A 39 24.33 24.27 27.92
C VAL A 39 22.93 24.76 27.57
N ASN A 40 22.79 25.46 26.48
CA ASN A 40 21.52 25.64 25.78
C ASN A 40 21.04 24.27 25.36
N TYR A 41 20.31 23.60 26.25
CA TYR A 41 19.75 22.29 25.98
C TYR A 41 18.47 22.54 25.19
N GLU A 42 18.60 22.80 23.89
CA GLU A 42 17.54 22.39 22.99
C GLU A 42 17.42 20.90 23.14
N ILE A 43 16.29 20.41 23.64
CA ILE A 43 15.97 18.98 23.61
C ILE A 43 16.25 18.55 22.19
N PRO A 44 17.30 17.79 21.89
CA PRO A 44 17.49 17.34 20.53
C PRO A 44 16.26 16.48 20.27
N VAL A 45 15.40 16.92 19.38
CA VAL A 45 14.53 16.00 18.65
C VAL A 45 15.53 15.09 17.99
N SER A 46 15.86 13.99 18.66
CA SER A 46 16.89 13.07 18.20
C SER A 46 16.33 12.34 16.98
N ARG A 47 16.36 13.04 15.86
CA ARG A 47 16.03 12.48 14.58
C ARG A 47 17.09 11.43 14.29
N VAL A 48 16.64 10.18 14.18
CA VAL A 48 17.52 9.10 13.75
C VAL A 48 18.09 9.48 12.39
N ARG A 49 19.42 9.51 12.31
CA ARG A 49 20.15 9.95 11.11
C ARG A 49 20.56 8.79 10.20
N VAL A 50 20.43 7.55 10.67
CA VAL A 50 20.66 6.33 9.89
C VAL A 50 19.30 5.75 9.59
N LEU A 51 18.84 5.90 8.35
CA LEU A 51 17.50 5.53 7.93
C LEU A 51 17.52 4.18 7.20
N VAL A 52 16.77 3.24 7.70
CA VAL A 52 16.58 1.90 7.15
C VAL A 52 15.10 1.67 6.86
N ASP A 53 14.80 0.71 6.00
CA ASP A 53 13.42 0.25 5.84
C ASP A 53 12.98 -0.50 7.11
N ARG A 54 12.01 0.06 7.79
CA ARG A 54 11.45 -0.52 9.03
C ARG A 54 10.54 -1.72 8.77
N GLY A 55 10.04 -1.87 7.55
CA GLY A 55 9.34 -3.07 7.12
C GLY A 55 10.27 -4.27 6.98
N GLY A 56 11.58 -4.01 6.85
CA GLY A 56 12.60 -5.02 6.68
C GLY A 56 13.05 -5.18 5.23
N TYR A 57 13.94 -6.12 5.01
CA TYR A 57 14.54 -6.38 3.69
C TYR A 57 14.44 -7.87 3.34
N LEU A 58 14.08 -8.15 2.10
CA LEU A 58 14.16 -9.51 1.56
C LEU A 58 15.62 -9.90 1.36
N THR A 59 15.96 -11.17 1.62
CA THR A 59 17.35 -11.68 1.58
C THR A 59 18.04 -11.43 0.25
N GLN A 60 17.34 -11.63 -0.88
CA GLN A 60 17.88 -11.59 -2.24
C GLN A 60 17.54 -10.31 -3.01
N ARG A 61 17.06 -9.27 -2.32
CA ARG A 61 16.75 -7.98 -2.95
C ARG A 61 17.77 -6.93 -2.58
N ASP A 62 17.75 -5.84 -3.32
CA ASP A 62 18.54 -4.65 -3.04
C ASP A 62 18.25 -4.13 -1.63
N LYS A 63 19.31 -3.88 -0.87
CA LYS A 63 19.23 -3.35 0.49
C LYS A 63 20.05 -2.09 0.60
N LYS A 64 19.36 -0.98 0.84
CA LYS A 64 19.96 0.35 0.89
C LYS A 64 19.70 0.98 2.25
N VAL A 65 20.65 1.81 2.67
CA VAL A 65 20.54 2.63 3.89
C VAL A 65 20.85 4.07 3.53
N LEU A 66 20.16 5.03 4.14
CA LEU A 66 20.44 6.46 3.98
C LEU A 66 21.06 7.01 5.27
N PHE A 67 22.05 7.89 5.09
CA PHE A 67 22.73 8.60 6.16
C PHE A 67 22.52 10.09 5.98
N LEU A 68 22.02 10.76 7.01
CA LEU A 68 21.71 12.19 6.97
C LEU A 68 22.81 13.00 7.64
N GLY A 69 23.30 14.03 6.94
CA GLY A 69 24.30 14.97 7.43
C GLY A 69 25.58 14.98 6.60
N GLU A 70 26.47 15.90 6.94
CA GLU A 70 27.73 16.15 6.21
C GLU A 70 28.93 15.44 6.82
N ASP A 71 28.93 15.26 8.14
CA ASP A 71 30.06 14.68 8.87
C ASP A 71 29.85 13.19 9.10
N LEU A 72 30.06 12.41 8.07
CA LEU A 72 29.88 10.96 8.07
C LEU A 72 31.25 10.25 8.12
N SER A 73 31.25 9.04 8.70
CA SER A 73 32.34 8.09 8.53
C SER A 73 32.36 7.52 7.11
N GLU A 74 33.50 6.98 6.70
CA GLU A 74 33.62 6.34 5.37
C GLU A 74 32.89 4.99 5.29
N GLU A 75 32.66 4.36 6.47
CA GLU A 75 32.12 3.03 6.60
C GLU A 75 30.92 3.00 7.57
N PHE A 76 30.06 2.04 7.36
CA PHE A 76 29.02 1.63 8.29
C PHE A 76 29.15 0.16 8.66
N ARG A 77 28.55 -0.22 9.79
CA ARG A 77 28.56 -1.60 10.30
C ARG A 77 27.13 -2.09 10.46
N ILE A 78 26.88 -3.33 10.06
CA ILE A 78 25.66 -4.06 10.42
C ILE A 78 26.00 -4.90 11.67
N VAL A 79 25.17 -4.72 12.68
CA VAL A 79 25.33 -5.38 13.98
C VAL A 79 24.14 -6.26 14.24
N GLU A 80 24.37 -7.52 14.59
CA GLU A 80 23.31 -8.43 15.01
C GLU A 80 22.75 -7.99 16.37
N GLU A 81 21.41 -7.91 16.48
CA GLU A 81 20.78 -7.23 17.61
C GLU A 81 20.98 -7.94 18.94
N LYS A 82 20.99 -9.26 18.96
CA LYS A 82 21.11 -10.05 20.21
C LYS A 82 22.56 -10.19 20.67
N SER A 83 23.43 -10.63 19.78
CA SER A 83 24.84 -10.89 20.09
C SER A 83 25.68 -9.62 20.18
N LYS A 84 25.22 -8.54 19.53
CA LYS A 84 25.98 -7.29 19.35
C LYS A 84 27.26 -7.47 18.51
N GLU A 85 27.35 -8.54 17.75
CA GLU A 85 28.47 -8.80 16.85
C GLU A 85 28.33 -8.01 15.56
N ILE A 86 29.45 -7.47 15.07
CA ILE A 86 29.52 -6.85 13.75
C ILE A 86 29.57 -7.96 12.72
N VAL A 87 28.53 -8.07 11.90
CA VAL A 87 28.38 -9.14 10.91
C VAL A 87 28.67 -8.68 9.47
N TYR A 88 28.71 -7.38 9.24
CA TYR A 88 29.01 -6.81 7.92
C TYR A 88 29.58 -5.39 8.06
N LYS A 89 30.45 -5.00 7.11
CA LYS A 89 30.94 -3.64 6.94
C LYS A 89 30.73 -3.20 5.50
N GLY A 90 30.14 -2.03 5.33
CA GLY A 90 29.90 -1.44 4.02
C GLY A 90 30.46 -0.02 3.94
N LYS A 91 30.60 0.48 2.72
CA LYS A 91 31.07 1.84 2.44
C LYS A 91 29.91 2.81 2.32
N ILE A 92 30.11 4.02 2.83
CA ILE A 92 29.20 5.15 2.66
C ILE A 92 29.61 5.92 1.40
N THR A 93 28.67 6.16 0.51
CA THR A 93 28.91 6.96 -0.71
C THR A 93 29.15 8.42 -0.36
N ARG A 94 29.71 9.16 -1.33
CA ARG A 94 29.89 10.61 -1.16
C ARG A 94 28.55 11.30 -0.89
N ALA A 95 28.53 12.22 0.05
CA ALA A 95 27.41 13.05 0.42
C ALA A 95 26.97 13.96 -0.75
N THR A 96 25.65 14.03 -0.96
CA THR A 96 25.03 14.90 -1.97
C THR A 96 23.85 15.63 -1.32
N TYR A 97 23.74 16.92 -1.57
CA TYR A 97 22.59 17.68 -1.08
C TYR A 97 21.31 17.28 -1.84
N ASP A 98 20.32 16.81 -1.11
CA ASP A 98 19.02 16.47 -1.64
C ASP A 98 18.05 17.64 -1.42
N LYS A 99 17.59 18.23 -2.53
CA LYS A 99 16.73 19.43 -2.49
C LYS A 99 15.33 19.14 -1.94
N GLU A 100 14.81 17.95 -2.15
CA GLU A 100 13.49 17.56 -1.68
C GLU A 100 13.49 17.30 -0.17
N MET A 101 14.54 16.66 0.32
CA MET A 101 14.72 16.42 1.75
C MET A 101 15.26 17.67 2.49
N GLY A 102 15.84 18.64 1.78
CA GLY A 102 16.47 19.81 2.37
C GLY A 102 17.73 19.51 3.18
N GLU A 103 18.34 18.34 2.98
CA GLU A 103 19.47 17.83 3.75
C GLU A 103 20.54 17.19 2.87
N THR A 104 21.75 17.07 3.39
CA THR A 104 22.81 16.29 2.77
C THR A 104 22.62 14.82 3.06
N VAL A 105 22.58 14.00 2.02
CA VAL A 105 22.30 12.56 2.08
C VAL A 105 23.44 11.77 1.48
N SER A 106 23.82 10.70 2.14
CA SER A 106 24.71 9.64 1.64
C SER A 106 23.98 8.30 1.64
N ARG A 107 24.47 7.35 0.87
CA ARG A 107 23.87 6.03 0.75
C ARG A 107 24.89 4.94 1.05
N GLY A 108 24.40 3.85 1.64
CA GLY A 108 25.12 2.60 1.77
C GLY A 108 24.38 1.50 1.05
N ASP A 109 25.11 0.57 0.49
CA ASP A 109 24.59 -0.64 -0.15
C ASP A 109 25.09 -1.84 0.64
N PHE A 110 24.16 -2.70 1.05
CA PHE A 110 24.43 -3.96 1.72
C PHE A 110 23.66 -5.13 1.10
N SER A 111 23.34 -5.01 -0.20
CA SER A 111 22.60 -6.02 -0.95
C SER A 111 23.25 -7.40 -0.92
N GLU A 112 24.60 -7.44 -0.83
CA GLU A 112 25.36 -8.68 -0.73
C GLU A 112 25.20 -9.41 0.63
N PHE A 113 24.74 -8.69 1.67
CA PHE A 113 24.51 -9.30 2.98
C PHE A 113 23.14 -9.98 3.00
N THR A 114 23.11 -11.30 2.94
CA THR A 114 21.90 -12.12 2.77
C THR A 114 21.51 -12.94 3.99
N GLN A 115 22.26 -12.84 5.08
CA GLN A 115 21.99 -13.59 6.31
C GLN A 115 20.66 -13.13 6.94
N GLU A 116 19.76 -14.07 7.21
CA GLU A 116 18.50 -13.78 7.89
C GLU A 116 18.73 -13.47 9.37
N GLY A 117 17.99 -12.50 9.89
CA GLY A 117 18.10 -12.09 11.30
C GLY A 117 17.56 -10.70 11.57
N THR A 118 17.79 -10.22 12.80
CA THR A 118 17.43 -8.87 13.23
C THR A 118 18.71 -8.07 13.48
N TYR A 119 18.79 -6.90 12.86
CA TYR A 119 19.99 -6.10 12.79
C TYR A 119 19.71 -4.63 13.04
N TYR A 120 20.75 -3.86 13.30
CA TYR A 120 20.78 -2.41 13.16
C TYR A 120 22.08 -2.00 12.45
N ILE A 121 22.05 -0.81 11.85
CA ILE A 121 23.23 -0.20 11.23
C ILE A 121 23.74 0.89 12.14
N GLU A 122 25.06 0.93 12.34
CA GLU A 122 25.72 1.97 13.11
C GLU A 122 26.89 2.60 12.37
N THR A 123 27.20 3.83 12.75
CA THR A 123 28.38 4.60 12.33
C THR A 123 28.99 5.28 13.53
N ASP A 124 30.25 5.64 13.45
CA ASP A 124 30.97 6.26 14.59
C ASP A 124 30.49 7.69 14.91
N ARG A 125 29.86 8.40 13.95
CA ARG A 125 29.59 9.83 14.10
C ARG A 125 28.13 10.19 14.31
N ILE A 126 27.21 9.48 13.67
CA ILE A 126 25.77 9.82 13.69
C ILE A 126 24.91 8.81 14.42
N GLY A 127 25.56 7.80 15.07
CA GLY A 127 24.88 6.81 15.88
C GLY A 127 24.34 5.62 15.08
N ARG A 128 23.18 5.11 15.47
CA ARG A 128 22.60 3.88 14.90
C ARG A 128 21.19 4.07 14.37
N SER A 129 20.79 3.16 13.48
CA SER A 129 19.43 3.03 12.99
C SER A 129 18.48 2.41 14.03
N TYR A 130 17.19 2.44 13.72
CA TYR A 130 16.26 1.45 14.30
C TYR A 130 16.65 0.03 13.87
N SER A 131 16.20 -0.96 14.64
CA SER A 131 16.35 -2.36 14.27
C SER A 131 15.45 -2.69 13.08
N PHE A 132 15.93 -3.58 12.23
CA PHE A 132 15.23 -4.08 11.05
C PHE A 132 15.49 -5.57 10.89
N MET A 133 14.62 -6.23 10.15
CA MET A 133 14.75 -7.64 9.84
C MET A 133 15.26 -7.84 8.41
N ILE A 134 16.07 -8.86 8.22
CA ILE A 134 16.38 -9.45 6.91
C ILE A 134 15.80 -10.85 6.90
N GLY A 135 14.99 -11.18 5.91
CA GLY A 135 14.39 -12.51 5.80
C GLY A 135 13.40 -12.58 4.63
N ASN A 136 13.05 -13.80 4.23
CA ASN A 136 12.12 -13.99 3.11
C ASN A 136 10.66 -13.74 3.50
N GLN A 137 10.35 -13.69 4.80
CA GLN A 137 9.00 -13.52 5.37
C GLN A 137 8.81 -12.18 6.09
N VAL A 138 9.69 -11.20 5.85
CA VAL A 138 9.65 -9.91 6.58
C VAL A 138 8.35 -9.13 6.36
N TYR A 139 7.66 -9.34 5.25
CA TYR A 139 6.41 -8.66 4.91
C TYR A 139 5.16 -9.49 5.18
N ASP A 140 5.29 -10.76 5.60
CA ASP A 140 4.14 -11.68 5.72
C ASP A 140 3.08 -11.16 6.69
N SER A 141 3.48 -10.69 7.88
CA SER A 141 2.53 -10.16 8.87
C SER A 141 1.83 -8.89 8.38
N MET A 142 2.55 -8.01 7.69
CA MET A 142 1.97 -6.81 7.08
C MET A 142 1.02 -7.18 5.95
N PHE A 143 1.41 -8.13 5.12
CA PHE A 143 0.58 -8.65 4.05
C PHE A 143 -0.71 -9.27 4.59
N GLN A 144 -0.62 -10.12 5.63
CA GLN A 144 -1.79 -10.71 6.28
C GLN A 144 -2.74 -9.65 6.85
N ALA A 145 -2.19 -8.64 7.55
CA ALA A 145 -3.01 -7.56 8.11
C ALA A 145 -3.72 -6.73 7.02
N LEU A 146 -3.02 -6.45 5.91
CA LEU A 146 -3.64 -5.78 4.75
C LEU A 146 -4.73 -6.66 4.13
N MET A 147 -4.49 -7.96 3.99
CA MET A 147 -5.46 -8.89 3.44
C MET A 147 -6.71 -9.00 4.31
N GLU A 148 -6.55 -9.03 5.63
CA GLU A 148 -7.69 -9.02 6.57
C GLU A 148 -8.52 -7.74 6.46
N GLN A 149 -7.86 -6.59 6.31
CA GLN A 149 -8.54 -5.30 6.14
C GLN A 149 -9.31 -5.23 4.82
N GLU A 150 -8.71 -5.67 3.72
CA GLU A 150 -9.30 -5.61 2.39
C GLU A 150 -10.41 -6.66 2.16
N GLN A 151 -10.55 -7.66 3.03
CA GLN A 151 -11.66 -8.65 2.96
C GLN A 151 -13.03 -8.03 3.24
N HIS A 152 -13.10 -6.82 3.78
CA HIS A 152 -14.35 -6.12 4.06
C HIS A 152 -14.83 -5.33 2.85
N PHE A 153 -15.28 -6.04 1.81
CA PHE A 153 -15.83 -5.41 0.62
C PHE A 153 -17.16 -4.72 0.88
N THR A 154 -17.26 -3.48 0.46
CA THR A 154 -18.50 -2.71 0.54
C THR A 154 -19.21 -2.74 -0.81
N TYR A 155 -20.46 -3.17 -0.83
CA TYR A 155 -21.29 -3.25 -2.02
C TYR A 155 -22.25 -2.06 -2.06
N GLU A 156 -21.80 -0.95 -2.65
CA GLU A 156 -22.63 0.23 -2.83
C GLU A 156 -23.12 0.32 -4.27
N GLU A 157 -24.45 0.43 -4.45
CA GLU A 157 -25.09 0.50 -5.76
C GLU A 157 -24.98 1.89 -6.39
N SER A 158 -23.75 2.29 -6.74
CA SER A 158 -23.41 3.55 -7.39
C SER A 158 -22.18 3.37 -8.28
N ALA A 159 -21.92 4.32 -9.16
CA ALA A 159 -20.69 4.35 -9.96
C ALA A 159 -19.45 4.38 -9.06
N THR A 160 -19.48 5.20 -8.00
CA THR A 160 -18.40 5.29 -7.02
C THR A 160 -18.20 3.95 -6.29
N GLY A 161 -19.28 3.30 -5.85
CA GLY A 161 -19.22 2.01 -5.17
C GLY A 161 -18.59 0.92 -6.03
N VAL A 162 -18.98 0.81 -7.32
CA VAL A 162 -18.35 -0.14 -8.25
C VAL A 162 -16.89 0.19 -8.48
N ARG A 163 -16.52 1.46 -8.62
CA ARG A 163 -15.14 1.89 -8.79
C ARG A 163 -14.28 1.54 -7.58
N ASP A 164 -14.74 1.85 -6.38
CA ASP A 164 -13.99 1.65 -5.14
C ASP A 164 -13.86 0.14 -4.82
N LEU A 165 -14.92 -0.64 -5.01
CA LEU A 165 -14.86 -2.09 -4.94
C LEU A 165 -13.85 -2.66 -5.95
N GLY A 166 -13.86 -2.16 -7.18
CA GLY A 166 -12.93 -2.58 -8.22
C GLY A 166 -11.47 -2.35 -7.85
N PHE A 167 -11.14 -1.23 -7.21
CA PHE A 167 -9.77 -0.99 -6.74
C PHE A 167 -9.37 -1.93 -5.59
N GLY A 168 -10.27 -2.25 -4.67
CA GLY A 168 -10.03 -3.30 -3.67
C GLY A 168 -9.79 -4.66 -4.33
N MET A 169 -10.62 -5.03 -5.31
CA MET A 169 -10.44 -6.25 -6.08
C MET A 169 -9.10 -6.29 -6.83
N HIS A 170 -8.64 -5.15 -7.37
CA HIS A 170 -7.35 -5.06 -8.05
C HIS A 170 -6.21 -5.55 -7.15
N ALA A 171 -6.13 -5.03 -5.93
CA ALA A 171 -5.09 -5.39 -4.98
C ALA A 171 -5.13 -6.91 -4.66
N MET A 172 -6.34 -7.43 -4.41
CA MET A 172 -6.54 -8.84 -4.09
C MET A 172 -6.23 -9.78 -5.24
N LEU A 173 -6.68 -9.47 -6.45
CA LEU A 173 -6.41 -10.27 -7.64
C LEU A 173 -4.91 -10.25 -8.01
N LEU A 174 -4.25 -9.12 -7.84
CA LEU A 174 -2.80 -9.02 -8.05
C LEU A 174 -2.05 -9.84 -7.02
N ALA A 175 -2.42 -9.76 -5.75
CA ALA A 175 -1.83 -10.53 -4.67
C ALA A 175 -2.03 -12.05 -4.89
N LEU A 176 -3.23 -12.48 -5.25
CA LEU A 176 -3.53 -13.87 -5.59
C LEU A 176 -2.71 -14.37 -6.77
N GLN A 177 -2.46 -13.53 -7.76
CA GLN A 177 -1.67 -13.89 -8.93
C GLN A 177 -0.17 -14.02 -8.60
N CYS A 178 0.37 -13.12 -7.77
CA CYS A 178 1.79 -13.09 -7.43
C CYS A 178 2.17 -14.05 -6.30
N HIS A 179 1.24 -14.31 -5.38
CA HIS A 179 1.47 -15.05 -4.15
C HIS A 179 0.36 -16.09 -3.87
N GLY A 180 -0.06 -16.83 -4.90
CA GLY A 180 -1.19 -17.76 -4.82
C GLY A 180 -1.12 -18.76 -3.66
N SER A 181 0.07 -19.24 -3.30
CA SER A 181 0.27 -20.17 -2.19
C SER A 181 -0.16 -19.62 -0.81
N VAL A 182 -0.02 -18.31 -0.60
CA VAL A 182 -0.46 -17.67 0.66
C VAL A 182 -1.99 -17.70 0.80
N PHE A 183 -2.70 -17.80 -0.31
CA PHE A 183 -4.17 -17.85 -0.33
C PHE A 183 -4.75 -19.26 -0.26
N GLU A 184 -3.94 -20.30 -0.44
CA GLU A 184 -4.39 -21.68 -0.31
C GLU A 184 -4.92 -21.99 1.11
N GLU A 185 -4.36 -21.31 2.12
CA GLU A 185 -4.81 -21.41 3.50
C GLU A 185 -6.07 -20.58 3.79
N ASN A 186 -6.32 -19.53 3.01
CA ASN A 186 -7.49 -18.65 3.18
C ASN A 186 -8.67 -19.09 2.32
N LYS A 187 -9.45 -20.06 2.83
CA LYS A 187 -10.59 -20.65 2.14
C LYS A 187 -11.75 -19.68 1.89
N THR A 188 -11.76 -18.50 2.48
CA THR A 188 -12.86 -17.53 2.38
C THR A 188 -12.63 -16.50 1.28
N LEU A 189 -11.38 -16.16 0.97
CA LEU A 189 -11.07 -15.09 0.05
C LEU A 189 -11.53 -15.36 -1.40
N VAL A 190 -11.23 -16.53 -1.94
CA VAL A 190 -11.62 -16.87 -3.33
C VAL A 190 -13.14 -16.83 -3.52
N PRO A 191 -13.97 -17.43 -2.65
CA PRO A 191 -15.41 -17.27 -2.73
C PRO A 191 -15.89 -15.80 -2.65
N GLN A 192 -15.27 -14.98 -1.81
CA GLN A 192 -15.60 -13.55 -1.71
C GLN A 192 -15.26 -12.79 -2.99
N LEU A 193 -14.09 -13.05 -3.58
CA LEU A 193 -13.71 -12.47 -4.86
C LEU A 193 -14.73 -12.83 -5.95
N LEU A 194 -15.11 -14.10 -6.06
CA LEU A 194 -16.09 -14.54 -7.04
C LEU A 194 -17.46 -13.89 -6.82
N ALA A 195 -17.93 -13.81 -5.56
CA ALA A 195 -19.17 -13.12 -5.23
C ALA A 195 -19.12 -11.63 -5.59
N SER A 196 -17.97 -10.98 -5.42
CA SER A 196 -17.78 -9.59 -5.81
C SER A 196 -17.80 -9.41 -7.33
N ALA A 197 -17.22 -10.35 -8.08
CA ALA A 197 -17.29 -10.34 -9.53
C ALA A 197 -18.74 -10.49 -10.03
N ASP A 198 -19.49 -11.44 -9.46
CA ASP A 198 -20.88 -11.66 -9.81
C ASP A 198 -21.76 -10.43 -9.50
N TRP A 199 -21.50 -9.82 -8.33
CA TRP A 199 -22.17 -8.56 -7.98
C TRP A 199 -21.86 -7.44 -8.99
N MET A 200 -20.60 -7.25 -9.37
CA MET A 200 -20.20 -6.25 -10.36
C MET A 200 -20.80 -6.55 -11.75
N LEU A 201 -20.82 -7.82 -12.19
CA LEU A 201 -21.44 -8.24 -13.44
C LEU A 201 -22.93 -7.84 -13.52
N GLY A 202 -23.63 -7.95 -12.39
CA GLY A 202 -25.04 -7.55 -12.29
C GLY A 202 -25.28 -6.03 -12.43
N ARG A 203 -24.23 -5.19 -12.45
CA ARG A 203 -24.31 -3.72 -12.63
C ARG A 203 -23.95 -3.26 -14.03
N GLN A 204 -23.53 -4.18 -14.90
CA GLN A 204 -23.22 -3.82 -16.29
C GLN A 204 -24.50 -3.62 -17.09
N ASP A 205 -24.66 -2.43 -17.63
CA ASP A 205 -25.75 -2.09 -18.51
C ASP A 205 -25.70 -2.86 -19.85
N GLN A 206 -26.82 -2.89 -20.56
CA GLN A 206 -26.89 -3.56 -21.86
C GLN A 206 -25.91 -2.98 -22.90
N ASN A 207 -25.58 -1.69 -22.81
CA ASN A 207 -24.63 -1.03 -23.69
C ASN A 207 -23.17 -1.29 -23.30
N GLY A 208 -22.91 -1.86 -22.12
CA GLY A 208 -21.57 -2.17 -21.59
C GLY A 208 -21.04 -1.19 -20.55
N SER A 209 -21.76 -0.12 -20.25
CA SER A 209 -21.37 0.85 -19.22
C SER A 209 -21.70 0.36 -17.82
N ILE A 210 -21.13 1.04 -16.85
CA ILE A 210 -21.49 0.98 -15.43
C ILE A 210 -22.07 2.35 -15.05
N TYR A 211 -23.39 2.42 -14.86
CA TYR A 211 -24.12 3.67 -14.53
C TYR A 211 -23.80 4.84 -15.47
N GLU A 212 -23.48 4.56 -16.74
CA GLU A 212 -23.01 5.55 -17.71
C GLU A 212 -21.80 6.39 -17.24
N ASP A 213 -21.10 5.94 -16.20
CA ASP A 213 -19.90 6.59 -15.66
C ASP A 213 -18.64 6.03 -16.32
N TYR A 214 -17.77 6.93 -16.78
CA TYR A 214 -16.57 6.55 -17.50
C TYR A 214 -15.53 5.85 -16.63
N GLU A 215 -15.24 6.41 -15.44
CA GLU A 215 -14.23 5.85 -14.55
C GLU A 215 -14.68 4.49 -13.98
N ALA A 216 -15.94 4.38 -13.56
CA ALA A 216 -16.50 3.11 -13.09
C ALA A 216 -16.46 2.03 -14.18
N THR A 217 -16.82 2.40 -15.43
CA THR A 217 -16.78 1.48 -16.57
C THR A 217 -15.35 1.05 -16.88
N ALA A 218 -14.38 1.96 -16.81
CA ALA A 218 -12.97 1.65 -17.07
C ALA A 218 -12.40 0.72 -15.99
N VAL A 219 -12.70 0.98 -14.69
CA VAL A 219 -12.31 0.08 -13.60
C VAL A 219 -12.94 -1.29 -13.77
N PHE A 220 -14.24 -1.35 -14.02
CA PHE A 220 -14.94 -2.61 -14.27
C PHE A 220 -14.32 -3.38 -15.44
N CYS A 221 -14.06 -2.72 -16.57
CA CYS A 221 -13.40 -3.31 -17.72
C CYS A 221 -12.06 -3.96 -17.35
N GLY A 222 -11.21 -3.22 -16.64
CA GLY A 222 -9.89 -3.71 -16.19
C GLY A 222 -10.01 -4.88 -15.21
N ILE A 223 -10.89 -4.78 -14.22
CA ILE A 223 -11.09 -5.80 -13.20
C ILE A 223 -11.62 -7.10 -13.81
N MET A 224 -12.58 -7.03 -14.72
CA MET A 224 -13.09 -8.24 -15.39
C MET A 224 -12.00 -8.92 -16.23
N ALA A 225 -11.12 -8.17 -16.89
CA ALA A 225 -9.95 -8.73 -17.54
C ALA A 225 -8.98 -9.41 -16.55
N MET A 226 -8.77 -8.83 -15.36
CA MET A 226 -7.98 -9.46 -14.31
C MET A 226 -8.61 -10.75 -13.79
N TYR A 227 -9.92 -10.78 -13.58
CA TYR A 227 -10.64 -12.00 -13.20
C TYR A 227 -10.41 -13.13 -14.21
N TYR A 228 -10.52 -12.83 -15.50
CA TYR A 228 -10.21 -13.81 -16.54
C TYR A 228 -8.76 -14.30 -16.43
N ASN A 229 -7.79 -13.44 -16.23
CA ASN A 229 -6.37 -13.81 -16.10
C ASN A 229 -6.09 -14.71 -14.89
N VAL A 230 -6.77 -14.45 -13.77
CA VAL A 230 -6.56 -15.20 -12.52
C VAL A 230 -7.30 -16.54 -12.58
N PHE A 231 -8.59 -16.52 -12.90
CA PHE A 231 -9.46 -17.68 -12.78
C PHE A 231 -9.55 -18.52 -14.06
N GLY A 232 -9.22 -17.97 -15.21
CA GLY A 232 -9.20 -18.71 -16.48
C GLY A 232 -8.20 -19.88 -16.51
N LYS A 233 -7.18 -19.82 -15.65
CA LYS A 233 -6.22 -20.92 -15.47
C LYS A 233 -6.85 -22.16 -14.80
N TYR A 234 -7.91 -21.95 -14.02
CA TYR A 234 -8.61 -23.01 -13.28
C TYR A 234 -9.85 -23.49 -14.02
N ASP A 235 -10.64 -22.56 -14.54
CA ASP A 235 -11.83 -22.83 -15.34
C ASP A 235 -12.01 -21.75 -16.42
N GLU A 236 -11.44 -22.00 -17.60
CA GLU A 236 -11.53 -21.03 -18.72
C GLU A 236 -12.97 -20.77 -19.14
N LYS A 237 -13.81 -21.79 -19.10
CA LYS A 237 -15.23 -21.67 -19.53
C LYS A 237 -16.00 -20.75 -18.61
N ALA A 238 -15.86 -20.91 -17.29
CA ALA A 238 -16.52 -20.03 -16.31
C ALA A 238 -15.95 -18.61 -16.38
N ALA A 239 -14.63 -18.46 -16.50
CA ALA A 239 -13.96 -17.18 -16.57
C ALA A 239 -14.25 -16.38 -17.86
N ARG A 240 -14.69 -17.04 -18.94
CA ARG A 240 -14.98 -16.38 -20.22
C ARG A 240 -16.06 -15.28 -20.10
N ALA A 241 -17.01 -15.42 -19.20
CA ALA A 241 -18.01 -14.40 -18.92
C ALA A 241 -17.39 -13.06 -18.48
N TYR A 242 -16.31 -13.12 -17.69
CA TYR A 242 -15.57 -11.91 -17.27
C TYR A 242 -14.90 -11.21 -18.46
N LEU A 243 -14.28 -11.99 -19.35
CA LEU A 243 -13.64 -11.44 -20.55
C LEU A 243 -14.68 -10.79 -21.49
N GLU A 244 -15.81 -11.44 -21.68
CA GLU A 244 -16.91 -10.91 -22.49
C GLU A 244 -17.48 -9.60 -21.91
N ALA A 245 -17.63 -9.53 -20.57
CA ALA A 245 -18.05 -8.33 -19.89
C ALA A 245 -17.02 -7.19 -20.05
N SER A 246 -15.74 -7.51 -19.88
CA SER A 246 -14.64 -6.57 -20.12
C SER A 246 -14.65 -6.03 -21.56
N ASP A 247 -14.85 -6.91 -22.54
CA ASP A 247 -14.90 -6.57 -23.96
C ASP A 247 -16.05 -5.63 -24.29
N LYS A 248 -17.22 -5.89 -23.70
CA LYS A 248 -18.40 -5.06 -23.85
C LYS A 248 -18.20 -3.65 -23.27
N SER A 249 -17.57 -3.54 -22.10
CA SER A 249 -17.22 -2.26 -21.50
C SER A 249 -16.17 -1.51 -22.31
N TRP A 250 -15.15 -2.19 -22.83
CA TRP A 250 -14.15 -1.57 -23.68
C TRP A 250 -14.78 -0.95 -24.94
N LYS A 251 -15.70 -1.67 -25.61
CA LYS A 251 -16.43 -1.16 -26.77
C LYS A 251 -17.29 0.07 -26.46
N TRP A 252 -17.77 0.19 -25.23
CA TRP A 252 -18.46 1.41 -24.80
C TRP A 252 -17.46 2.55 -24.58
N LEU A 253 -16.33 2.30 -23.88
CA LEU A 253 -15.29 3.30 -23.64
C LEU A 253 -14.70 3.89 -24.93
N GLU A 254 -14.55 3.07 -25.97
CA GLU A 254 -14.03 3.52 -27.27
C GLU A 254 -14.95 4.53 -27.98
N LYS A 255 -16.23 4.51 -27.69
CA LYS A 255 -17.23 5.41 -28.29
C LYS A 255 -17.33 6.74 -27.57
N GLN A 256 -16.77 6.84 -26.34
CA GLN A 256 -16.85 8.05 -25.56
C GLN A 256 -15.70 9.00 -25.93
N ASN A 257 -15.97 10.30 -25.81
CA ASN A 257 -14.91 11.29 -25.84
C ASN A 257 -14.07 11.21 -24.58
N THR A 258 -12.76 11.29 -24.73
CA THR A 258 -11.83 11.32 -23.60
C THR A 258 -11.33 12.74 -23.36
N ASP A 259 -11.22 13.10 -22.10
CA ASP A 259 -10.55 14.29 -21.59
C ASP A 259 -9.41 13.89 -20.66
N SER A 260 -8.70 14.84 -20.09
CA SER A 260 -7.58 14.58 -19.19
C SER A 260 -7.95 13.76 -17.93
N LYS A 261 -9.21 13.77 -17.51
CA LYS A 261 -9.69 12.97 -16.37
C LYS A 261 -9.97 11.52 -16.76
N THR A 262 -10.55 11.33 -17.92
CA THR A 262 -10.99 10.01 -18.42
C THR A 262 -9.88 9.25 -19.14
N GLU A 263 -8.85 9.95 -19.67
CA GLU A 263 -7.72 9.35 -20.38
C GLU A 263 -6.92 8.40 -19.46
N LYS A 264 -6.72 8.76 -18.18
CA LYS A 264 -6.05 7.92 -17.18
C LYS A 264 -6.84 6.65 -16.84
N ALA A 265 -8.17 6.74 -16.76
CA ALA A 265 -9.01 5.57 -16.53
C ALA A 265 -9.00 4.63 -17.75
N ARG A 266 -9.00 5.20 -18.97
CA ARG A 266 -8.83 4.42 -20.20
C ARG A 266 -7.47 3.71 -20.26
N PHE A 267 -6.40 4.41 -19.88
CA PHE A 267 -5.07 3.82 -19.76
C PHE A 267 -5.08 2.59 -18.84
N TYR A 268 -5.66 2.71 -17.63
CA TYR A 268 -5.77 1.60 -16.69
C TYR A 268 -6.48 0.39 -17.31
N ALA A 269 -7.64 0.61 -17.94
CA ALA A 269 -8.38 -0.45 -18.62
C ALA A 269 -7.57 -1.08 -19.77
N ALA A 270 -6.89 -0.26 -20.57
CA ALA A 270 -6.08 -0.70 -21.69
C ALA A 270 -4.91 -1.59 -21.24
N VAL A 271 -4.25 -1.25 -20.14
CA VAL A 271 -3.16 -2.08 -19.57
C VAL A 271 -3.66 -3.47 -19.21
N GLN A 272 -4.80 -3.56 -18.53
CA GLN A 272 -5.36 -4.87 -18.14
C GLN A 272 -5.77 -5.70 -19.37
N ARG A 273 -6.36 -5.04 -20.38
CA ARG A 273 -6.71 -5.68 -21.64
C ARG A 273 -5.47 -6.15 -22.40
N PHE A 274 -4.43 -5.31 -22.49
CA PHE A 274 -3.17 -5.67 -23.11
C PHE A 274 -2.53 -6.87 -22.42
N ARG A 275 -2.47 -6.88 -21.09
CA ARG A 275 -1.97 -8.01 -20.31
C ARG A 275 -2.72 -9.29 -20.62
N THR A 276 -4.04 -9.19 -20.81
CA THR A 276 -4.91 -10.34 -21.07
C THR A 276 -4.74 -10.87 -22.49
N GLU A 277 -4.84 -10.03 -23.51
CA GLU A 277 -4.92 -10.44 -24.91
C GLU A 277 -3.63 -10.25 -25.69
N GLY A 278 -2.79 -9.29 -25.30
CA GLY A 278 -1.56 -8.94 -26.04
C GLY A 278 -1.84 -8.18 -27.34
N ASP A 279 -3.05 -7.62 -27.53
CA ASP A 279 -3.42 -6.91 -28.76
C ASP A 279 -2.77 -5.51 -28.79
N GLU A 280 -2.12 -5.19 -29.89
CA GLU A 280 -1.41 -3.92 -30.11
C GLU A 280 -2.32 -2.68 -29.99
N LYS A 281 -3.62 -2.82 -30.24
CA LYS A 281 -4.56 -1.71 -30.06
C LYS A 281 -4.61 -1.17 -28.62
N TYR A 282 -4.50 -2.08 -27.64
CA TYR A 282 -4.44 -1.69 -26.23
C TYR A 282 -3.06 -1.11 -25.88
N GLN A 283 -1.98 -1.75 -26.38
CA GLN A 283 -0.62 -1.26 -26.17
C GLN A 283 -0.45 0.17 -26.69
N LYS A 284 -1.02 0.48 -27.83
CA LYS A 284 -1.00 1.85 -28.37
C LYS A 284 -1.61 2.86 -27.39
N VAL A 285 -2.78 2.55 -26.81
CA VAL A 285 -3.39 3.43 -25.80
C VAL A 285 -2.49 3.62 -24.57
N VAL A 286 -1.81 2.54 -24.16
CA VAL A 286 -0.86 2.58 -23.03
C VAL A 286 0.31 3.49 -23.34
N LEU A 287 0.96 3.31 -24.48
CA LEU A 287 2.14 4.10 -24.88
C LEU A 287 1.79 5.56 -25.10
N ASP A 288 0.68 5.84 -25.77
CA ASP A 288 0.18 7.20 -26.00
C ASP A 288 -0.08 7.96 -24.68
N TYR A 289 -0.51 7.26 -23.63
CA TYR A 289 -0.69 7.83 -22.30
C TYR A 289 0.63 8.09 -21.59
N LEU A 290 1.51 7.08 -21.54
CA LEU A 290 2.78 7.17 -20.82
C LEU A 290 3.70 8.26 -21.40
N GLU A 291 3.69 8.45 -22.71
CA GLU A 291 4.46 9.53 -23.38
C GLU A 291 4.03 10.93 -22.93
N LYS A 292 2.74 11.11 -22.62
CA LYS A 292 2.18 12.44 -22.26
C LYS A 292 2.16 12.73 -20.78
N HIS A 293 2.13 11.69 -19.92
CA HIS A 293 1.76 11.78 -18.50
C HIS A 293 2.77 11.15 -17.54
N GLU A 294 4.07 11.22 -17.86
CA GLU A 294 5.12 10.65 -16.99
C GLU A 294 5.04 11.17 -15.53
N ALA A 295 4.71 12.45 -15.36
CA ALA A 295 4.62 13.08 -14.03
C ALA A 295 3.43 12.57 -13.18
N ASP A 296 2.38 12.05 -13.82
CA ASP A 296 1.15 11.63 -13.13
C ASP A 296 1.28 10.23 -12.48
N ILE A 297 2.28 9.45 -12.89
CA ILE A 297 2.42 8.04 -12.48
C ILE A 297 2.42 7.87 -10.97
N MET A 298 3.07 8.75 -10.22
CA MET A 298 3.18 8.64 -8.76
C MET A 298 2.06 9.34 -7.99
N THR A 299 1.24 10.15 -8.64
CA THR A 299 0.24 11.01 -8.00
C THR A 299 -1.20 10.61 -8.27
N ASP A 300 -1.43 9.83 -9.33
CA ASP A 300 -2.77 9.38 -9.72
C ASP A 300 -2.91 7.86 -9.58
N ARG A 301 -4.01 7.39 -8.99
CA ARG A 301 -4.24 5.96 -8.73
C ARG A 301 -4.33 5.13 -10.01
N PHE A 302 -5.01 5.61 -11.05
CA PHE A 302 -5.12 4.89 -12.32
C PHE A 302 -3.77 4.77 -13.01
N ALA A 303 -3.01 5.88 -13.04
CA ALA A 303 -1.67 5.91 -13.62
C ALA A 303 -0.72 4.99 -12.87
N PHE A 304 -0.71 5.04 -11.55
CA PHE A 304 0.13 4.20 -10.70
C PHE A 304 -0.15 2.71 -10.88
N LEU A 305 -1.41 2.29 -10.68
CA LEU A 305 -1.79 0.89 -10.79
C LEU A 305 -1.62 0.34 -12.22
N GLY A 306 -1.97 1.13 -13.23
CA GLY A 306 -1.76 0.75 -14.62
C GLY A 306 -0.28 0.56 -14.93
N THR A 307 0.58 1.49 -14.51
CA THR A 307 2.03 1.42 -14.77
C THR A 307 2.66 0.20 -14.09
N ILE A 308 2.33 -0.09 -12.81
CA ILE A 308 2.84 -1.29 -12.13
C ILE A 308 2.47 -2.55 -12.90
N VAL A 309 1.22 -2.66 -13.35
CA VAL A 309 0.76 -3.84 -14.11
C VAL A 309 1.45 -3.93 -15.46
N TYR A 310 1.63 -2.80 -16.17
CA TYR A 310 2.33 -2.78 -17.46
C TYR A 310 3.80 -3.23 -17.33
N LEU A 311 4.50 -2.74 -16.31
CA LEU A 311 5.90 -3.10 -16.03
C LEU A 311 6.06 -4.57 -15.57
N SER A 312 5.04 -5.13 -14.92
CA SER A 312 5.04 -6.50 -14.42
C SER A 312 4.43 -7.54 -15.38
N THR A 313 3.95 -7.11 -16.56
CA THR A 313 3.40 -8.06 -17.54
C THR A 313 4.47 -8.92 -18.19
N GLU A 314 4.12 -10.19 -18.47
CA GLU A 314 4.97 -11.11 -19.24
C GLU A 314 4.91 -10.84 -20.75
N ARG A 315 3.99 -9.96 -21.19
CA ARG A 315 3.89 -9.57 -22.59
C ARG A 315 5.10 -8.73 -23.01
N LYS A 316 5.45 -8.78 -24.28
CA LYS A 316 6.51 -7.94 -24.83
C LYS A 316 6.04 -6.47 -24.74
N THR A 317 6.76 -5.69 -23.98
CA THR A 317 6.53 -4.25 -23.82
C THR A 317 7.62 -3.49 -24.57
N ASP A 318 7.26 -2.38 -25.20
CA ASP A 318 8.24 -1.40 -25.66
C ASP A 318 8.65 -0.56 -24.44
N ARG A 319 9.88 -0.75 -24.00
CA ARG A 319 10.47 -0.08 -22.82
C ARG A 319 11.38 1.05 -23.28
#